data_6963145705017ce7f858c1c9d40874bc
#
_entry.id   6963145705017ce7f858c1c9d40874bc
#
_cell.length_a   1.000
_cell.length_b   1.000
_cell.length_c   1.000
_cell.angle_alpha   90.00
_cell.angle_beta   90.00
_cell.angle_gamma   90.00
#
_symmetry.space_group_name_H-M   'P 1'
#
loop_
_entity.id
_entity.type
_entity.pdbx_description
1 polymer ?
#
loop_
_entity_poly.entity_id
_entity_poly.type
_entity_poly.pdbx_seq_one_letter_code
_entity_poly.pdbx_strand_id
1 'polypeptide(L)'
;MPVITTIEDLRVLAKKRVPRMFYDYADSGSWTESTYRANSDDFQKIKLRQRVAVNMENRTTATQMVGQAVKMPVCIAPVGLTGMQSADGEIKAAKACETFGIPFTLSTMSICSIEDVAEHTTAPFWFQLYMMRDREAMARMIERCKVAKCSALVLTLDLQVIGQRHKDLKNKMRASVIPSLGNVLNIATKPRWVLGMMGTRRHTFRNLVGHVKGVSDMSSLAAWTNEQFDPTLNWADVAWVKQQWGGKLILKGIMDVEDAKLAVASGADAIVVSNHGGRQLDGAPSSIEALPAIVAAVGDQIEVWMDGGIRSGQDVLKAWALGARGTMIGRAMVYGLGAMGEAGVLKALQIIHKELDVTMAFCGHTNIQTVDRSILLPGTFPTGN
;
A
#
# COMPACT_ATOMS: atom_id res chain seq x y z
N MET A 1 -7.07 -19.19 -20.25
CA MET A 1 -6.34 -18.37 -19.27
C MET A 1 -5.87 -19.30 -18.17
N PRO A 2 -4.72 -19.04 -17.51
CA PRO A 2 -4.32 -19.85 -16.37
C PRO A 2 -5.37 -19.73 -15.24
N VAL A 3 -5.55 -20.80 -14.49
CA VAL A 3 -6.39 -20.80 -13.30
C VAL A 3 -5.66 -20.00 -12.22
N ILE A 4 -6.33 -19.00 -11.64
CA ILE A 4 -5.78 -18.12 -10.62
C ILE A 4 -6.50 -18.41 -9.31
N THR A 5 -5.77 -18.93 -8.34
CA THR A 5 -6.29 -19.34 -7.02
C THR A 5 -5.59 -18.63 -5.86
N THR A 6 -4.37 -18.13 -6.07
CA THR A 6 -3.55 -17.48 -5.05
C THR A 6 -2.97 -16.15 -5.55
N ILE A 7 -2.49 -15.33 -4.63
CA ILE A 7 -1.73 -14.10 -4.97
C ILE A 7 -0.42 -14.45 -5.68
N GLU A 8 0.17 -15.63 -5.39
CA GLU A 8 1.37 -16.09 -6.07
C GLU A 8 1.12 -16.37 -7.56
N ASP A 9 -0.03 -16.94 -7.94
CA ASP A 9 -0.41 -17.13 -9.35
C ASP A 9 -0.43 -15.80 -10.11
N LEU A 10 -0.98 -14.75 -9.45
CA LEU A 10 -0.99 -13.39 -10.01
C LEU A 10 0.43 -12.82 -10.13
N ARG A 11 1.31 -13.06 -9.14
CA ARG A 11 2.71 -12.65 -9.17
C ARG A 11 3.45 -13.26 -10.35
N VAL A 12 3.33 -14.58 -10.52
CA VAL A 12 3.96 -15.32 -11.65
C VAL A 12 3.45 -14.81 -12.99
N LEU A 13 2.14 -14.54 -13.11
CA LEU A 13 1.56 -14.02 -14.34
C LEU A 13 1.99 -12.58 -14.62
N ALA A 14 2.02 -11.72 -13.60
CA ALA A 14 2.50 -10.33 -13.71
C ALA A 14 3.96 -10.29 -14.18
N LYS A 15 4.84 -11.12 -13.61
CA LYS A 15 6.25 -11.26 -14.04
C LYS A 15 6.39 -11.59 -15.52
N LYS A 16 5.46 -12.37 -16.09
CA LYS A 16 5.44 -12.71 -17.51
C LYS A 16 4.93 -11.56 -18.39
N ARG A 17 4.01 -10.73 -17.90
CA ARG A 17 3.27 -9.73 -18.68
C ARG A 17 3.84 -8.32 -18.60
N VAL A 18 4.42 -7.94 -17.46
CA VAL A 18 4.98 -6.62 -17.22
C VAL A 18 6.45 -6.59 -17.65
N PRO A 19 6.96 -5.50 -18.25
CA PRO A 19 8.38 -5.33 -18.49
C PRO A 19 9.18 -5.45 -17.19
N ARG A 20 10.33 -6.18 -17.29
CA ARG A 20 11.16 -6.52 -16.12
C ARG A 20 11.48 -5.33 -15.23
N MET A 21 11.84 -4.19 -15.80
CA MET A 21 12.19 -3.01 -15.02
C MET A 21 11.04 -2.53 -14.11
N PHE A 22 9.81 -2.54 -14.59
CA PHE A 22 8.65 -2.13 -13.81
C PHE A 22 8.20 -3.22 -12.84
N TYR A 23 8.26 -4.49 -13.24
CA TYR A 23 8.01 -5.61 -12.33
C TYR A 23 9.01 -5.60 -11.15
N ASP A 24 10.30 -5.50 -11.43
CA ASP A 24 11.37 -5.48 -10.43
C ASP A 24 11.25 -4.27 -9.49
N TYR A 25 10.81 -3.11 -10.01
CA TYR A 25 10.53 -1.95 -9.18
C TYR A 25 9.51 -2.26 -8.07
N ALA A 26 8.44 -2.98 -8.39
CA ALA A 26 7.43 -3.35 -7.42
C ALA A 26 7.87 -4.53 -6.53
N ASP A 27 8.55 -5.53 -7.12
CA ASP A 27 8.96 -6.77 -6.47
C ASP A 27 10.42 -6.72 -5.99
N SER A 28 10.76 -5.69 -5.21
CA SER A 28 12.09 -5.48 -4.64
C SER A 28 12.04 -4.90 -3.24
N GLY A 29 13.05 -5.23 -2.42
CA GLY A 29 13.39 -4.59 -1.17
C GLY A 29 14.70 -3.78 -1.28
N SER A 30 15.09 -3.15 -0.16
CA SER A 30 16.37 -2.46 -0.03
C SER A 30 17.51 -3.45 0.21
N TRP A 31 18.71 -3.11 -0.21
CA TRP A 31 19.99 -3.81 -0.01
C TRP A 31 19.87 -5.33 -0.15
N THR A 32 19.97 -6.06 0.99
CA THR A 32 19.94 -7.53 1.02
C THR A 32 18.54 -8.12 0.92
N GLU A 33 17.50 -7.28 1.01
CA GLU A 33 16.10 -7.69 1.04
C GLU A 33 15.74 -8.54 2.29
N SER A 34 16.48 -8.41 3.41
CA SER A 34 16.21 -9.19 4.64
C SER A 34 14.86 -8.80 5.25
N THR A 35 14.59 -7.50 5.44
CA THR A 35 13.31 -6.99 5.93
C THR A 35 12.16 -7.28 4.96
N TYR A 36 12.42 -7.22 3.65
CA TYR A 36 11.44 -7.59 2.63
C TYR A 36 10.97 -9.05 2.79
N ARG A 37 11.91 -9.99 3.01
CA ARG A 37 11.58 -11.40 3.25
C ARG A 37 10.90 -11.59 4.60
N ALA A 38 11.45 -11.01 5.67
CA ALA A 38 10.90 -11.10 7.03
C ALA A 38 9.43 -10.69 7.08
N ASN A 39 9.01 -9.66 6.34
CA ASN A 39 7.61 -9.26 6.26
C ASN A 39 6.65 -10.39 5.89
N SER A 40 7.07 -11.34 5.05
CA SER A 40 6.24 -12.49 4.68
C SER A 40 6.53 -13.72 5.55
N ASP A 41 7.80 -13.94 5.90
CA ASP A 41 8.24 -15.15 6.60
C ASP A 41 7.72 -15.17 8.05
N ASP A 42 7.63 -14.00 8.70
CA ASP A 42 7.18 -13.91 10.09
C ASP A 42 5.68 -14.22 10.22
N PHE A 43 4.87 -13.93 9.23
CA PHE A 43 3.49 -14.41 9.20
C PHE A 43 3.38 -15.94 9.22
N GLN A 44 4.34 -16.66 8.63
CA GLN A 44 4.33 -18.13 8.59
C GLN A 44 4.66 -18.75 9.96
N LYS A 45 5.34 -18.03 10.83
CA LYS A 45 5.65 -18.45 12.22
C LYS A 45 4.40 -18.46 13.07
N ILE A 46 3.45 -17.55 12.83
CA ILE A 46 2.21 -17.40 13.60
C ILE A 46 1.25 -18.54 13.24
N LYS A 47 0.82 -19.33 14.23
CA LYS A 47 -0.07 -20.48 14.04
C LYS A 47 -1.47 -20.16 14.55
N LEU A 48 -2.48 -20.62 13.79
CA LEU A 48 -3.89 -20.47 14.11
C LEU A 48 -4.41 -21.66 14.89
N ARG A 49 -5.31 -21.40 15.83
CA ARG A 49 -6.02 -22.40 16.63
C ARG A 49 -7.33 -22.77 15.94
N GLN A 50 -7.42 -24.03 15.49
CA GLN A 50 -8.63 -24.55 14.90
C GLN A 50 -9.70 -24.83 15.96
N ARG A 51 -10.96 -24.51 15.66
CA ARG A 51 -12.14 -24.86 16.45
C ARG A 51 -13.09 -25.71 15.61
N VAL A 52 -13.85 -26.57 16.26
CA VAL A 52 -14.81 -27.46 15.60
C VAL A 52 -16.19 -27.37 16.27
N ALA A 53 -17.22 -27.81 15.57
CA ALA A 53 -18.62 -27.87 16.06
C ALA A 53 -19.18 -26.50 16.52
N VAL A 54 -18.74 -25.40 15.90
CA VAL A 54 -19.30 -24.06 16.10
C VAL A 54 -20.19 -23.72 14.91
N ASN A 55 -21.40 -23.19 15.18
CA ASN A 55 -22.27 -22.73 14.08
C ASN A 55 -21.64 -21.57 13.32
N MET A 56 -21.49 -21.74 12.01
CA MET A 56 -20.81 -20.79 11.11
C MET A 56 -21.78 -20.10 10.13
N GLU A 57 -23.06 -20.05 10.44
CA GLU A 57 -24.01 -19.25 9.67
C GLU A 57 -23.78 -17.74 9.88
N ASN A 58 -24.21 -16.94 8.89
CA ASN A 58 -24.22 -15.47 8.95
C ASN A 58 -22.86 -14.84 9.25
N ARG A 59 -21.78 -15.36 8.63
CA ARG A 59 -20.44 -14.78 8.78
C ARG A 59 -20.32 -13.42 8.11
N THR A 60 -19.55 -12.53 8.74
CA THR A 60 -19.20 -11.22 8.21
C THR A 60 -17.75 -10.86 8.49
N THR A 61 -17.08 -10.34 7.47
CA THR A 61 -15.76 -9.73 7.56
C THR A 61 -15.83 -8.21 7.50
N ALA A 62 -17.06 -7.65 7.42
CA ALA A 62 -17.27 -6.21 7.32
C ALA A 62 -16.92 -5.49 8.61
N THR A 63 -16.33 -4.29 8.46
CA THR A 63 -15.94 -3.42 9.56
C THR A 63 -15.91 -1.96 9.10
N GLN A 64 -15.23 -1.10 9.85
CA GLN A 64 -14.96 0.28 9.48
C GLN A 64 -13.47 0.58 9.54
N MET A 65 -13.01 1.52 8.71
CA MET A 65 -11.67 2.09 8.72
C MET A 65 -11.80 3.61 8.63
N VAL A 66 -11.31 4.33 9.64
CA VAL A 66 -11.49 5.79 9.85
C VAL A 66 -12.92 6.28 9.61
N GLY A 67 -13.90 5.48 10.07
CA GLY A 67 -15.31 5.77 9.93
C GLY A 67 -15.95 5.40 8.58
N GLN A 68 -15.18 4.89 7.62
CA GLN A 68 -15.67 4.40 6.33
C GLN A 68 -16.00 2.91 6.42
N ALA A 69 -17.22 2.51 6.06
CA ALA A 69 -17.61 1.10 6.00
C ALA A 69 -16.83 0.35 4.92
N VAL A 70 -16.30 -0.82 5.26
CA VAL A 70 -15.49 -1.67 4.38
C VAL A 70 -15.96 -3.12 4.43
N LYS A 71 -15.90 -3.82 3.30
CA LYS A 71 -16.30 -5.22 3.18
C LYS A 71 -15.37 -6.19 3.92
N MET A 72 -14.13 -5.81 4.12
CA MET A 72 -13.13 -6.50 4.94
C MET A 72 -12.11 -5.46 5.44
N PRO A 73 -11.35 -5.72 6.54
CA PRO A 73 -10.39 -4.76 7.10
C PRO A 73 -9.12 -4.61 6.23
N VAL A 74 -9.32 -4.26 4.97
CA VAL A 74 -8.25 -4.10 3.97
C VAL A 74 -8.50 -2.85 3.14
N CYS A 75 -7.44 -2.09 2.89
CA CYS A 75 -7.41 -1.05 1.87
C CYS A 75 -6.17 -1.21 0.98
N ILE A 76 -6.16 -0.53 -0.15
CA ILE A 76 -4.98 -0.52 -1.02
C ILE A 76 -3.94 0.45 -0.46
N ALA A 77 -2.72 -0.04 -0.25
CA ALA A 77 -1.57 0.80 0.09
C ALA A 77 -1.21 1.72 -1.09
N PRO A 78 -0.68 2.93 -0.83
CA PRO A 78 -0.19 3.80 -1.89
C PRO A 78 1.03 3.18 -2.56
N VAL A 79 0.95 3.02 -3.88
CA VAL A 79 2.06 2.49 -4.69
C VAL A 79 2.31 3.43 -5.86
N GLY A 80 3.53 3.93 -5.97
CA GLY A 80 3.96 4.74 -7.11
C GLY A 80 4.11 3.89 -8.38
N LEU A 81 4.02 4.54 -9.55
CA LEU A 81 4.25 3.92 -10.86
C LEU A 81 3.31 2.75 -11.20
N THR A 82 2.13 2.67 -10.61
CA THR A 82 1.20 1.57 -10.92
C THR A 82 0.67 1.64 -12.34
N GLY A 83 0.58 2.83 -12.92
CA GLY A 83 0.30 3.02 -14.35
C GLY A 83 1.33 2.38 -15.28
N MET A 84 2.55 2.10 -14.80
CA MET A 84 3.58 1.35 -15.55
C MET A 84 3.44 -0.17 -15.41
N GLN A 85 2.67 -0.67 -14.47
CA GLN A 85 2.31 -2.09 -14.39
C GLN A 85 1.23 -2.46 -15.41
N SER A 86 0.29 -1.55 -15.61
CA SER A 86 -0.78 -1.63 -16.62
C SER A 86 -1.19 -0.21 -16.97
N ALA A 87 -1.44 0.09 -18.24
CA ALA A 87 -1.96 1.39 -18.66
C ALA A 87 -3.18 1.79 -17.83
N ASP A 88 -3.22 3.04 -17.39
CA ASP A 88 -4.26 3.58 -16.48
C ASP A 88 -4.41 2.78 -15.18
N GLY A 89 -3.30 2.30 -14.63
CA GLY A 89 -3.28 1.33 -13.54
C GLY A 89 -3.95 1.81 -12.28
N GLU A 90 -3.75 3.07 -11.89
CA GLU A 90 -4.36 3.65 -10.70
C GLU A 90 -5.88 3.75 -10.85
N ILE A 91 -6.39 4.13 -12.02
CA ILE A 91 -7.82 4.18 -12.32
C ILE A 91 -8.42 2.77 -12.25
N LYS A 92 -7.77 1.78 -12.86
CA LYS A 92 -8.21 0.37 -12.82
C LYS A 92 -8.24 -0.19 -11.40
N ALA A 93 -7.22 0.15 -10.59
CA ALA A 93 -7.18 -0.28 -9.20
C ALA A 93 -8.29 0.39 -8.37
N ALA A 94 -8.52 1.68 -8.56
CA ALA A 94 -9.58 2.42 -7.88
C ALA A 94 -10.98 1.86 -8.21
N LYS A 95 -11.27 1.58 -9.49
CA LYS A 95 -12.53 0.94 -9.93
C LYS A 95 -12.73 -0.45 -9.33
N ALA A 96 -11.68 -1.26 -9.30
CA ALA A 96 -11.75 -2.58 -8.68
C ALA A 96 -12.05 -2.49 -7.17
N CYS A 97 -11.47 -1.51 -6.48
CA CYS A 97 -11.73 -1.26 -5.06
C CYS A 97 -13.15 -0.77 -4.81
N GLU A 98 -13.65 0.16 -5.63
CA GLU A 98 -15.03 0.64 -5.59
C GLU A 98 -16.02 -0.52 -5.80
N THR A 99 -15.80 -1.34 -6.83
CA THR A 99 -16.63 -2.53 -7.12
C THR A 99 -16.61 -3.54 -5.97
N PHE A 100 -15.45 -3.69 -5.31
CA PHE A 100 -15.31 -4.63 -4.21
C PHE A 100 -15.85 -4.10 -2.88
N GLY A 101 -15.80 -2.80 -2.63
CA GLY A 101 -16.21 -2.13 -1.41
C GLY A 101 -15.10 -1.97 -0.36
N ILE A 102 -13.92 -1.54 -0.80
CA ILE A 102 -12.79 -1.13 0.06
C ILE A 102 -12.15 0.17 -0.42
N PRO A 103 -11.43 0.91 0.44
CA PRO A 103 -10.75 2.13 0.04
C PRO A 103 -9.55 1.88 -0.90
N PHE A 104 -9.36 2.78 -1.86
CA PHE A 104 -8.18 2.90 -2.68
C PHE A 104 -7.35 4.10 -2.20
N THR A 105 -6.02 3.95 -2.12
CA THR A 105 -5.10 5.06 -1.81
C THR A 105 -4.25 5.40 -3.02
N LEU A 106 -4.44 6.60 -3.57
CA LEU A 106 -3.63 7.12 -4.67
C LEU A 106 -2.32 7.70 -4.14
N SER A 107 -1.20 7.37 -4.76
CA SER A 107 0.13 7.88 -4.36
C SER A 107 0.42 9.25 -5.00
N THR A 108 1.17 10.12 -4.30
CA THR A 108 1.81 11.31 -4.89
C THR A 108 2.59 10.95 -6.17
N MET A 109 3.27 9.79 -6.15
CA MET A 109 4.12 9.30 -7.25
C MET A 109 3.35 8.39 -8.22
N SER A 110 2.07 8.68 -8.46
CA SER A 110 1.24 7.95 -9.42
C SER A 110 1.35 8.50 -10.85
N ILE A 111 1.08 7.64 -11.81
CA ILE A 111 1.00 8.03 -13.24
C ILE A 111 -0.33 8.73 -13.55
N CYS A 112 -1.44 8.25 -12.99
CA CYS A 112 -2.72 8.97 -13.06
C CYS A 112 -2.76 10.06 -11.98
N SER A 113 -3.38 11.20 -12.28
CA SER A 113 -3.55 12.30 -11.32
C SER A 113 -4.74 12.06 -10.37
N ILE A 114 -4.86 12.94 -9.37
CA ILE A 114 -6.01 13.02 -8.48
C ILE A 114 -7.30 13.16 -9.30
N GLU A 115 -7.28 14.05 -10.28
CA GLU A 115 -8.41 14.34 -11.16
C GLU A 115 -8.74 13.15 -12.05
N ASP A 116 -7.71 12.48 -12.62
CA ASP A 116 -7.91 11.29 -13.44
C ASP A 116 -8.67 10.18 -12.66
N VAL A 117 -8.37 9.98 -11.39
CA VAL A 117 -9.07 8.99 -10.58
C VAL A 117 -10.47 9.46 -10.24
N ALA A 118 -10.63 10.74 -9.83
CA ALA A 118 -11.93 11.31 -9.47
C ALA A 118 -12.93 11.32 -10.65
N GLU A 119 -12.46 11.51 -11.89
CA GLU A 119 -13.30 11.45 -13.09
C GLU A 119 -13.80 10.03 -13.41
N HIS A 120 -13.14 8.99 -12.90
CA HIS A 120 -13.43 7.61 -13.28
C HIS A 120 -14.02 6.76 -12.14
N THR A 121 -14.19 7.33 -10.93
CA THR A 121 -14.78 6.67 -9.76
C THR A 121 -15.87 7.55 -9.15
N THR A 122 -16.84 6.94 -8.49
CA THR A 122 -17.91 7.63 -7.76
C THR A 122 -17.68 7.58 -6.26
N ALA A 123 -17.05 6.51 -5.76
CA ALA A 123 -16.67 6.39 -4.37
C ALA A 123 -15.46 7.29 -4.04
N PRO A 124 -15.45 7.94 -2.87
CA PRO A 124 -14.31 8.71 -2.43
C PRO A 124 -13.09 7.79 -2.24
N PHE A 125 -11.92 8.27 -2.63
CA PHE A 125 -10.64 7.57 -2.42
C PHE A 125 -9.76 8.34 -1.45
N TRP A 126 -8.68 7.72 -0.99
CA TRP A 126 -7.67 8.35 -0.15
C TRP A 126 -6.49 8.81 -1.00
N PHE A 127 -5.83 9.86 -0.56
CA PHE A 127 -4.61 10.33 -1.22
C PHE A 127 -3.41 10.23 -0.27
N GLN A 128 -2.29 9.73 -0.77
CA GLN A 128 -1.05 9.67 -0.02
C GLN A 128 -0.14 10.83 -0.42
N LEU A 129 0.30 11.58 0.60
CA LEU A 129 1.20 12.71 0.49
C LEU A 129 2.60 12.34 1.00
N TYR A 130 3.63 12.68 0.23
CA TYR A 130 4.98 12.85 0.71
C TYR A 130 5.23 14.31 1.04
N MET A 131 5.93 14.58 2.16
CA MET A 131 6.41 15.93 2.42
C MET A 131 7.58 16.25 1.51
N MET A 132 7.48 17.39 0.84
CA MET A 132 8.49 17.93 -0.04
C MET A 132 8.90 19.32 0.46
N ARG A 133 10.10 19.79 0.07
CA ARG A 133 10.60 21.11 0.46
C ARG A 133 9.70 22.26 0.00
N ASP A 134 9.09 22.15 -1.18
CA ASP A 134 8.10 23.12 -1.68
C ASP A 134 6.75 22.95 -0.95
N ARG A 135 6.61 23.65 0.19
CA ARG A 135 5.37 23.64 1.00
C ARG A 135 4.17 24.24 0.27
N GLU A 136 4.38 25.18 -0.65
CA GLU A 136 3.29 25.73 -1.46
C GLU A 136 2.75 24.69 -2.44
N ALA A 137 3.62 23.90 -3.08
CA ALA A 137 3.19 22.79 -3.92
C ALA A 137 2.42 21.75 -3.11
N MET A 138 2.82 21.46 -1.87
CA MET A 138 2.09 20.54 -0.98
C MET A 138 0.72 21.08 -0.60
N ALA A 139 0.61 22.37 -0.25
CA ALA A 139 -0.68 23.01 0.02
C ALA A 139 -1.63 22.94 -1.18
N ARG A 140 -1.13 23.24 -2.40
CA ARG A 140 -1.92 23.10 -3.63
C ARG A 140 -2.37 21.65 -3.86
N MET A 141 -1.53 20.66 -3.57
CA MET A 141 -1.87 19.25 -3.71
C MET A 141 -2.97 18.83 -2.71
N ILE A 142 -2.88 19.30 -1.46
CA ILE A 142 -3.94 19.08 -0.46
C ILE A 142 -5.26 19.71 -0.92
N GLU A 143 -5.22 20.91 -1.49
CA GLU A 143 -6.44 21.57 -2.00
C GLU A 143 -7.06 20.78 -3.17
N ARG A 144 -6.25 20.26 -4.11
CA ARG A 144 -6.73 19.35 -5.16
C ARG A 144 -7.42 18.11 -4.59
N CYS A 145 -6.89 17.55 -3.49
CA CYS A 145 -7.53 16.42 -2.81
C CYS A 145 -8.90 16.79 -2.24
N LYS A 146 -9.05 18.00 -1.68
CA LYS A 146 -10.35 18.50 -1.18
C LYS A 146 -11.35 18.68 -2.32
N VAL A 147 -10.93 19.31 -3.43
CA VAL A 147 -11.76 19.47 -4.62
C VAL A 147 -12.22 18.12 -5.18
N ALA A 148 -11.31 17.13 -5.21
CA ALA A 148 -11.60 15.77 -5.64
C ALA A 148 -12.40 14.95 -4.60
N LYS A 149 -12.74 15.54 -3.43
CA LYS A 149 -13.48 14.90 -2.34
C LYS A 149 -12.81 13.62 -1.82
N CYS A 150 -11.47 13.61 -1.73
CA CYS A 150 -10.77 12.54 -1.04
C CYS A 150 -11.25 12.44 0.39
N SER A 151 -11.55 11.23 0.89
CA SER A 151 -12.10 11.04 2.24
C SER A 151 -11.05 10.97 3.35
N ALA A 152 -9.79 10.70 3.02
CA ALA A 152 -8.66 10.74 3.95
C ALA A 152 -7.36 11.11 3.25
N LEU A 153 -6.43 11.68 4.02
CA LEU A 153 -5.06 11.93 3.61
C LEU A 153 -4.13 10.97 4.36
N VAL A 154 -3.23 10.30 3.61
CA VAL A 154 -2.22 9.38 4.16
C VAL A 154 -0.85 10.06 4.06
N LEU A 155 -0.34 10.59 5.18
CA LEU A 155 0.99 11.19 5.22
C LEU A 155 2.04 10.11 5.48
N THR A 156 3.00 9.97 4.57
CA THR A 156 4.07 8.98 4.66
C THR A 156 5.32 9.61 5.25
N LEU A 157 5.80 9.08 6.37
CA LEU A 157 6.87 9.66 7.19
C LEU A 157 8.23 8.97 7.00
N ASP A 158 8.28 7.75 6.49
CA ASP A 158 9.46 6.90 6.38
C ASP A 158 10.29 7.11 5.10
N LEU A 159 10.07 8.23 4.38
CA LEU A 159 10.75 8.53 3.11
C LEU A 159 11.43 9.91 3.11
N GLN A 160 12.05 10.31 4.21
CA GLN A 160 12.91 11.50 4.26
C GLN A 160 14.18 11.31 3.41
N VAL A 161 14.68 10.07 3.39
CA VAL A 161 15.83 9.63 2.59
C VAL A 161 15.42 8.38 1.80
N ILE A 162 15.80 8.32 0.53
CA ILE A 162 15.41 7.22 -0.34
C ILE A 162 16.29 5.99 -0.09
N GLY A 163 15.67 4.87 0.30
CA GLY A 163 16.33 3.57 0.42
C GLY A 163 16.95 3.10 -0.91
N GLN A 164 18.08 2.40 -0.84
CA GLN A 164 18.78 1.91 -2.01
C GLN A 164 18.27 0.53 -2.42
N ARG A 165 17.60 0.46 -3.56
CA ARG A 165 17.10 -0.80 -4.13
C ARG A 165 17.99 -1.24 -5.30
N HIS A 166 18.70 -2.34 -5.13
CA HIS A 166 19.67 -2.83 -6.10
C HIS A 166 19.04 -3.20 -7.45
N LYS A 167 17.80 -3.72 -7.45
CA LYS A 167 17.08 -4.02 -8.70
C LYS A 167 16.79 -2.76 -9.52
N ASP A 168 16.43 -1.65 -8.86
CA ASP A 168 16.21 -0.35 -9.54
C ASP A 168 17.50 0.16 -10.18
N LEU A 169 18.65 0.04 -9.47
CA LEU A 169 19.96 0.42 -10.01
C LEU A 169 20.37 -0.45 -11.20
N LYS A 170 20.21 -1.78 -11.09
CA LYS A 170 20.53 -2.73 -12.19
C LYS A 170 19.66 -2.50 -13.42
N ASN A 171 18.41 -2.11 -13.24
CA ASN A 171 17.49 -1.75 -14.32
C ASN A 171 17.64 -0.30 -14.81
N LYS A 172 18.59 0.48 -14.24
CA LYS A 172 18.88 1.90 -14.58
C LYS A 172 17.66 2.84 -14.41
N MET A 173 16.72 2.51 -13.53
CA MET A 173 15.51 3.32 -13.32
C MET A 173 15.78 4.69 -12.68
N ARG A 174 16.95 4.89 -12.04
CA ARG A 174 17.35 6.17 -11.42
C ARG A 174 18.32 6.99 -12.26
N ALA A 175 18.97 6.39 -13.26
CA ALA A 175 20.13 7.00 -13.93
C ALA A 175 19.83 7.55 -15.33
N SER A 176 18.72 7.19 -15.95
CA SER A 176 18.42 7.61 -17.33
C SER A 176 16.94 7.50 -17.63
N VAL A 177 16.42 8.53 -18.30
CA VAL A 177 15.09 8.54 -18.91
C VAL A 177 15.04 7.60 -20.13
N ILE A 178 16.21 7.30 -20.73
CA ILE A 178 16.32 6.43 -21.92
C ILE A 178 16.50 4.98 -21.47
N PRO A 179 15.56 4.07 -21.79
CA PRO A 179 15.71 2.66 -21.48
C PRO A 179 16.98 2.06 -22.12
N SER A 180 17.70 1.20 -21.40
CA SER A 180 18.82 0.46 -21.99
C SER A 180 18.32 -0.45 -23.13
N LEU A 181 19.21 -0.81 -24.07
CA LEU A 181 18.87 -1.72 -25.16
C LEU A 181 18.23 -3.02 -24.63
N GLY A 182 18.73 -3.57 -23.52
CA GLY A 182 18.13 -4.74 -22.87
C GLY A 182 16.70 -4.49 -22.35
N ASN A 183 16.40 -3.29 -21.86
CA ASN A 183 15.06 -2.93 -21.46
C ASN A 183 14.13 -2.78 -22.67
N VAL A 184 14.60 -2.17 -23.77
CA VAL A 184 13.83 -2.04 -25.03
C VAL A 184 13.49 -3.43 -25.58
N LEU A 185 14.46 -4.34 -25.67
CA LEU A 185 14.21 -5.70 -26.10
C LEU A 185 13.23 -6.43 -25.18
N ASN A 186 13.35 -6.27 -23.86
CA ASN A 186 12.41 -6.85 -22.92
C ASN A 186 10.99 -6.30 -23.07
N ILE A 187 10.83 -4.98 -23.28
CA ILE A 187 9.54 -4.34 -23.56
C ILE A 187 8.92 -4.93 -24.82
N ALA A 188 9.69 -5.12 -25.89
CA ALA A 188 9.20 -5.70 -27.16
C ALA A 188 8.62 -7.12 -26.97
N THR A 189 9.05 -7.88 -25.95
CA THR A 189 8.48 -9.19 -25.61
C THR A 189 7.15 -9.12 -24.86
N LYS A 190 6.61 -7.94 -24.59
CA LYS A 190 5.40 -7.71 -23.79
C LYS A 190 4.28 -7.05 -24.62
N PRO A 191 3.77 -7.70 -25.69
CA PRO A 191 2.87 -7.04 -26.66
C PRO A 191 1.60 -6.48 -26.03
N ARG A 192 1.00 -7.17 -25.05
CA ARG A 192 -0.20 -6.67 -24.34
C ARG A 192 0.08 -5.41 -23.56
N TRP A 193 1.24 -5.33 -22.91
CA TRP A 193 1.66 -4.13 -22.17
C TRP A 193 1.90 -2.98 -23.17
N VAL A 194 2.61 -3.22 -24.24
CA VAL A 194 2.89 -2.21 -25.31
C VAL A 194 1.60 -1.65 -25.88
N LEU A 195 0.67 -2.50 -26.31
CA LEU A 195 -0.63 -2.08 -26.85
C LEU A 195 -1.43 -1.27 -25.83
N GLY A 196 -1.43 -1.69 -24.56
CA GLY A 196 -2.08 -0.92 -23.49
C GLY A 196 -1.47 0.46 -23.32
N MET A 197 -0.14 0.57 -23.30
CA MET A 197 0.56 1.85 -23.17
C MET A 197 0.37 2.77 -24.37
N MET A 198 0.28 2.22 -25.58
CA MET A 198 -0.04 3.01 -26.77
C MET A 198 -1.48 3.57 -26.74
N GLY A 199 -2.38 2.94 -26.02
CA GLY A 199 -3.79 3.33 -25.88
C GLY A 199 -4.07 4.39 -24.81
N THR A 200 -3.07 4.75 -23.99
CA THR A 200 -3.24 5.79 -22.95
C THR A 200 -2.44 7.05 -23.27
N ARG A 201 -2.90 8.19 -22.74
CA ARG A 201 -2.15 9.45 -22.74
C ARG A 201 -1.37 9.69 -21.44
N ARG A 202 -1.44 8.77 -20.49
CA ARG A 202 -0.87 8.88 -19.15
C ARG A 202 0.46 8.13 -19.07
N HIS A 203 1.56 8.89 -19.20
CA HIS A 203 2.92 8.34 -19.24
C HIS A 203 3.88 9.00 -18.25
N THR A 204 3.41 10.02 -17.50
CA THR A 204 4.22 10.82 -16.58
C THR A 204 3.57 10.86 -15.20
N PHE A 205 4.28 11.37 -14.20
CA PHE A 205 3.73 11.61 -12.85
C PHE A 205 2.79 12.81 -12.87
N ARG A 206 1.53 12.60 -13.22
CA ARG A 206 0.56 13.67 -13.50
C ARG A 206 0.12 14.46 -12.26
N ASN A 207 0.45 14.03 -11.06
CA ASN A 207 0.28 14.87 -9.86
C ASN A 207 1.35 15.94 -9.74
N LEU A 208 2.52 15.76 -10.37
CA LEU A 208 3.70 16.62 -10.23
C LEU A 208 3.98 17.43 -11.50
N VAL A 209 4.02 16.79 -12.66
CA VAL A 209 4.29 17.46 -13.94
C VAL A 209 3.23 18.52 -14.21
N GLY A 210 3.67 19.76 -14.40
CA GLY A 210 2.79 20.92 -14.61
C GLY A 210 2.17 21.52 -13.33
N HIS A 211 2.38 20.89 -12.17
CA HIS A 211 1.86 21.36 -10.87
C HIS A 211 2.95 21.83 -9.89
N VAL A 212 4.20 21.48 -10.15
CA VAL A 212 5.36 21.91 -9.34
C VAL A 212 6.32 22.72 -10.20
N LYS A 213 6.98 23.72 -9.61
CA LYS A 213 7.92 24.60 -10.32
C LYS A 213 9.13 23.79 -10.82
N GLY A 214 9.56 24.04 -12.07
CA GLY A 214 10.75 23.41 -12.65
C GLY A 214 10.56 21.98 -13.15
N VAL A 215 9.33 21.46 -13.15
CA VAL A 215 9.00 20.11 -13.67
C VAL A 215 8.06 20.20 -14.86
N SER A 216 8.63 20.04 -16.05
CA SER A 216 7.89 20.05 -17.32
C SER A 216 7.79 18.66 -17.97
N ASP A 217 8.71 17.75 -17.63
CA ASP A 217 8.84 16.43 -18.23
C ASP A 217 9.47 15.40 -17.26
N MET A 218 9.67 14.18 -17.72
CA MET A 218 10.25 13.09 -16.92
C MET A 218 11.72 13.30 -16.57
N SER A 219 12.49 14.04 -17.37
CA SER A 219 13.91 14.28 -17.10
C SER A 219 14.10 15.30 -15.99
N SER A 220 13.37 16.40 -16.06
CA SER A 220 13.34 17.42 -15.00
C SER A 220 12.76 16.85 -13.69
N LEU A 221 11.80 15.93 -13.77
CA LEU A 221 11.21 15.27 -12.61
C LEU A 221 12.21 14.38 -11.86
N ALA A 222 13.07 13.64 -12.55
CA ALA A 222 14.05 12.76 -11.89
C ALA A 222 15.06 13.57 -11.05
N ALA A 223 15.56 14.69 -11.57
CA ALA A 223 16.42 15.62 -10.84
C ALA A 223 15.65 16.26 -9.67
N TRP A 224 14.47 16.78 -9.94
CA TRP A 224 13.60 17.42 -8.96
C TRP A 224 13.25 16.47 -7.79
N THR A 225 12.89 15.21 -8.07
CA THR A 225 12.51 14.25 -7.02
C THR A 225 13.66 14.01 -6.04
N ASN A 226 14.92 13.91 -6.54
CA ASN A 226 16.07 13.71 -5.67
C ASN A 226 16.36 14.92 -4.75
N GLU A 227 15.99 16.13 -5.17
CA GLU A 227 16.19 17.37 -4.42
C GLU A 227 15.04 17.70 -3.47
N GLN A 228 13.84 17.24 -3.78
CA GLN A 228 12.62 17.67 -3.11
C GLN A 228 12.19 16.81 -1.91
N PHE A 229 12.66 15.57 -1.79
CA PHE A 229 12.44 14.85 -0.54
C PHE A 229 13.09 15.63 0.60
N ASP A 230 12.28 15.90 1.63
CA ASP A 230 12.68 16.80 2.70
C ASP A 230 13.30 16.02 3.88
N PRO A 231 14.64 16.05 4.03
CA PRO A 231 15.29 15.39 5.15
C PRO A 231 15.02 16.10 6.49
N THR A 232 14.43 17.29 6.47
CA THR A 232 14.12 18.08 7.67
C THR A 232 12.70 17.83 8.19
N LEU A 233 11.92 16.97 7.52
CA LEU A 233 10.57 16.57 7.95
C LEU A 233 10.56 16.21 9.45
N ASN A 234 9.64 16.80 10.19
CA ASN A 234 9.49 16.61 11.62
C ASN A 234 8.00 16.69 12.05
N TRP A 235 7.72 16.52 13.34
CA TRP A 235 6.35 16.51 13.87
C TRP A 235 5.59 17.83 13.73
N ALA A 236 6.28 18.97 13.60
CA ALA A 236 5.63 20.24 13.29
C ALA A 236 5.04 20.25 11.88
N ASP A 237 5.69 19.57 10.92
CA ASP A 237 5.15 19.38 9.57
C ASP A 237 3.89 18.51 9.58
N VAL A 238 3.83 17.50 10.46
CA VAL A 238 2.62 16.67 10.63
C VAL A 238 1.45 17.54 11.12
N ALA A 239 1.69 18.41 12.12
CA ALA A 239 0.68 19.35 12.62
C ALA A 239 0.24 20.32 11.51
N TRP A 240 1.17 20.84 10.71
CA TRP A 240 0.86 21.68 9.56
C TRP A 240 -0.02 20.97 8.54
N VAL A 241 0.29 19.73 8.17
CA VAL A 241 -0.53 18.93 7.25
C VAL A 241 -1.92 18.71 7.83
N LYS A 242 -2.05 18.36 9.12
CA LYS A 242 -3.34 18.18 9.79
C LYS A 242 -4.19 19.44 9.71
N GLN A 243 -3.58 20.60 9.96
CA GLN A 243 -4.25 21.90 9.87
C GLN A 243 -4.68 22.22 8.43
N GLN A 244 -3.79 22.01 7.45
CA GLN A 244 -4.10 22.26 6.04
C GLN A 244 -5.20 21.34 5.52
N TRP A 245 -5.17 20.06 5.89
CA TRP A 245 -6.15 19.08 5.44
C TRP A 245 -7.52 19.25 6.09
N GLY A 246 -7.57 19.33 7.41
CA GLY A 246 -8.79 19.49 8.20
C GLY A 246 -9.72 18.26 8.25
N GLY A 247 -9.36 17.17 7.57
CA GLY A 247 -10.11 15.90 7.51
C GLY A 247 -9.40 14.75 8.22
N LYS A 248 -9.77 13.52 7.85
CA LYS A 248 -9.14 12.30 8.37
C LYS A 248 -7.68 12.20 7.92
N LEU A 249 -6.75 12.11 8.88
CA LEU A 249 -5.31 12.00 8.66
C LEU A 249 -4.79 10.65 9.16
N ILE A 250 -4.11 9.93 8.27
CA ILE A 250 -3.50 8.64 8.54
C ILE A 250 -1.97 8.80 8.42
N LEU A 251 -1.22 8.44 9.46
CA LEU A 251 0.24 8.50 9.43
C LEU A 251 0.84 7.13 9.11
N LYS A 252 1.62 7.06 8.05
CA LYS A 252 2.20 5.80 7.56
C LYS A 252 3.73 5.79 7.72
N GLY A 253 4.27 4.62 8.10
CA GLY A 253 5.73 4.45 8.28
C GLY A 253 6.15 4.39 9.73
N ILE A 254 5.21 4.14 10.64
CA ILE A 254 5.46 4.06 12.09
C ILE A 254 5.92 2.65 12.43
N MET A 255 7.13 2.51 12.99
CA MET A 255 7.71 1.22 13.41
C MET A 255 8.16 1.21 14.87
N ASP A 256 8.07 2.36 15.54
CA ASP A 256 8.52 2.57 16.91
C ASP A 256 7.38 3.05 17.81
N VAL A 257 7.39 2.63 19.08
CA VAL A 257 6.37 2.97 20.08
C VAL A 257 6.39 4.47 20.41
N GLU A 258 7.57 5.10 20.45
CA GLU A 258 7.66 6.54 20.73
C GLU A 258 7.07 7.38 19.59
N ASP A 259 7.33 6.98 18.34
CA ASP A 259 6.70 7.62 17.18
C ASP A 259 5.18 7.40 17.16
N ALA A 260 4.70 6.24 17.61
CA ALA A 260 3.26 5.98 17.72
C ALA A 260 2.59 6.90 18.77
N LYS A 261 3.23 7.16 19.92
CA LYS A 261 2.74 8.12 20.93
C LYS A 261 2.73 9.55 20.38
N LEU A 262 3.76 9.96 19.64
CA LEU A 262 3.81 11.27 18.96
C LEU A 262 2.71 11.40 17.90
N ALA A 263 2.41 10.31 17.19
CA ALA A 263 1.31 10.28 16.23
C ALA A 263 -0.05 10.51 16.89
N VAL A 264 -0.31 9.90 18.06
CA VAL A 264 -1.51 10.19 18.87
C VAL A 264 -1.55 11.66 19.27
N ALA A 265 -0.45 12.21 19.79
CA ALA A 265 -0.35 13.60 20.20
C ALA A 265 -0.57 14.58 19.04
N SER A 266 -0.28 14.20 17.81
CA SER A 266 -0.50 15.00 16.60
C SER A 266 -1.98 15.12 16.18
N GLY A 267 -2.87 14.33 16.81
CA GLY A 267 -4.30 14.27 16.48
C GLY A 267 -4.59 13.52 15.18
N ALA A 268 -3.71 12.60 14.76
CA ALA A 268 -3.99 11.69 13.65
C ALA A 268 -5.17 10.76 13.98
N ASP A 269 -5.89 10.31 12.95
CA ASP A 269 -7.05 9.42 13.11
C ASP A 269 -6.66 7.93 13.05
N ALA A 270 -5.57 7.60 12.36
CA ALA A 270 -5.01 6.26 12.31
C ALA A 270 -3.49 6.30 12.08
N ILE A 271 -2.82 5.22 12.45
CA ILE A 271 -1.41 4.96 12.10
C ILE A 271 -1.28 3.65 11.34
N VAL A 272 -0.28 3.57 10.49
CA VAL A 272 0.07 2.34 9.78
C VAL A 272 1.46 1.90 10.21
N VAL A 273 1.52 0.77 10.93
CA VAL A 273 2.77 0.07 11.23
C VAL A 273 3.35 -0.45 9.92
N SER A 274 4.45 0.16 9.48
CA SER A 274 4.95 -0.03 8.12
C SER A 274 6.45 0.24 8.03
N ASN A 275 7.18 -0.71 7.49
CA ASN A 275 8.58 -0.55 7.06
C ASN A 275 8.68 -0.31 5.54
N HIS A 276 7.63 0.27 4.94
CA HIS A 276 7.53 0.53 3.49
C HIS A 276 7.64 -0.75 2.64
N GLY A 277 7.22 -1.88 3.19
CA GLY A 277 7.34 -3.19 2.53
C GLY A 277 8.79 -3.65 2.36
N GLY A 278 9.70 -3.28 3.27
CA GLY A 278 11.12 -3.61 3.24
C GLY A 278 11.90 -2.84 2.16
N ARG A 279 11.43 -1.64 1.78
CA ARG A 279 12.01 -0.84 0.68
C ARG A 279 12.86 0.34 1.19
N GLN A 280 12.87 0.58 2.49
CA GLN A 280 13.62 1.63 3.17
C GLN A 280 14.77 1.04 4.00
N LEU A 281 14.67 0.98 5.31
CA LEU A 281 15.68 0.38 6.17
C LEU A 281 15.67 -1.14 6.02
N ASP A 282 16.76 -1.73 5.52
CA ASP A 282 17.00 -3.18 5.59
C ASP A 282 17.63 -3.53 6.95
N GLY A 283 17.29 -4.69 7.50
CA GLY A 283 17.64 -5.06 8.87
C GLY A 283 16.66 -4.55 9.93
N ALA A 284 15.60 -3.81 9.54
CA ALA A 284 14.49 -3.51 10.43
C ALA A 284 13.62 -4.76 10.68
N PRO A 285 12.90 -4.84 11.83
CA PRO A 285 11.92 -5.90 12.05
C PRO A 285 10.81 -5.88 11.00
N SER A 286 10.10 -7.00 10.85
CA SER A 286 8.88 -7.01 10.06
C SER A 286 7.79 -6.18 10.74
N SER A 287 6.83 -5.67 9.93
CA SER A 287 5.72 -4.88 10.48
C SER A 287 4.84 -5.72 11.42
N ILE A 288 4.68 -7.02 11.16
CA ILE A 288 3.88 -7.90 12.04
C ILE A 288 4.59 -8.16 13.37
N GLU A 289 5.93 -8.12 13.41
CA GLU A 289 6.72 -8.23 14.64
C GLU A 289 6.59 -6.97 15.51
N ALA A 290 6.62 -5.78 14.90
CA ALA A 290 6.49 -4.50 15.61
C ALA A 290 5.05 -4.21 16.08
N LEU A 291 4.04 -4.77 15.42
CA LEU A 291 2.63 -4.46 15.62
C LEU A 291 2.16 -4.60 17.08
N PRO A 292 2.42 -5.70 17.82
CA PRO A 292 1.85 -5.87 19.16
C PRO A 292 2.32 -4.85 20.19
N ALA A 293 3.58 -4.42 20.12
CA ALA A 293 4.12 -3.39 21.02
C ALA A 293 3.44 -2.03 20.78
N ILE A 294 3.26 -1.67 19.51
CA ILE A 294 2.59 -0.42 19.13
C ILE A 294 1.11 -0.46 19.51
N VAL A 295 0.42 -1.58 19.28
CA VAL A 295 -1.00 -1.75 19.69
C VAL A 295 -1.12 -1.65 21.22
N ALA A 296 -0.22 -2.26 21.99
CA ALA A 296 -0.24 -2.18 23.45
C ALA A 296 -0.05 -0.75 23.97
N ALA A 297 0.72 0.06 23.25
CA ALA A 297 1.04 1.42 23.67
C ALA A 297 -0.08 2.44 23.32
N VAL A 298 -0.75 2.29 22.16
CA VAL A 298 -1.65 3.34 21.64
C VAL A 298 -2.97 2.82 21.05
N GLY A 299 -3.20 1.52 21.02
CA GLY A 299 -4.34 0.90 20.32
C GLY A 299 -5.73 1.22 20.91
N ASP A 300 -5.80 1.76 22.12
CA ASP A 300 -7.01 2.29 22.77
C ASP A 300 -7.28 3.77 22.44
N GLN A 301 -6.31 4.46 21.85
CA GLN A 301 -6.34 5.90 21.59
C GLN A 301 -6.47 6.24 20.10
N ILE A 302 -5.99 5.35 19.21
CA ILE A 302 -5.97 5.58 17.77
C ILE A 302 -6.15 4.25 17.01
N GLU A 303 -6.74 4.29 15.82
CA GLU A 303 -6.75 3.09 14.97
C GLU A 303 -5.33 2.72 14.55
N VAL A 304 -4.90 1.50 14.87
CA VAL A 304 -3.61 0.95 14.46
C VAL A 304 -3.83 0.00 13.30
N TRP A 305 -3.23 0.27 12.16
CA TRP A 305 -3.21 -0.60 10.99
C TRP A 305 -1.80 -1.09 10.71
N MET A 306 -1.67 -2.02 9.77
CA MET A 306 -0.36 -2.43 9.29
C MET A 306 -0.32 -2.67 7.78
N ASP A 307 0.87 -2.58 7.21
CA ASP A 307 1.19 -3.13 5.90
C ASP A 307 2.50 -3.94 5.94
N GLY A 308 2.88 -4.51 4.81
CA GLY A 308 4.07 -5.34 4.69
C GLY A 308 3.75 -6.84 4.86
N GLY A 309 4.09 -7.61 3.84
CA GLY A 309 3.99 -9.09 3.87
C GLY A 309 2.64 -9.70 3.54
N ILE A 310 1.53 -8.98 3.62
CA ILE A 310 0.18 -9.53 3.42
C ILE A 310 0.00 -10.06 2.00
N ARG A 311 -0.31 -11.36 1.88
CA ARG A 311 -0.54 -12.08 0.63
C ARG A 311 -1.76 -13.00 0.67
N SER A 312 -2.38 -13.15 1.83
CA SER A 312 -3.52 -14.05 2.04
C SER A 312 -4.51 -13.46 3.04
N GLY A 313 -5.73 -14.02 3.05
CA GLY A 313 -6.71 -13.69 4.08
C GLY A 313 -6.29 -14.16 5.47
N GLN A 314 -5.43 -15.18 5.57
CA GLN A 314 -4.85 -15.63 6.83
C GLN A 314 -3.95 -14.54 7.43
N ASP A 315 -3.15 -13.84 6.61
CA ASP A 315 -2.29 -12.77 7.08
C ASP A 315 -3.12 -11.61 7.63
N VAL A 316 -4.22 -11.26 6.96
CA VAL A 316 -5.19 -10.26 7.45
C VAL A 316 -5.75 -10.67 8.81
N LEU A 317 -6.17 -11.94 8.97
CA LEU A 317 -6.74 -12.43 10.22
C LEU A 317 -5.72 -12.45 11.36
N LYS A 318 -4.46 -12.81 11.08
CA LYS A 318 -3.37 -12.78 12.05
C LYS A 318 -3.07 -11.36 12.53
N ALA A 319 -2.99 -10.40 11.60
CA ALA A 319 -2.81 -8.99 11.94
C ALA A 319 -3.95 -8.45 12.81
N TRP A 320 -5.20 -8.76 12.44
CA TRP A 320 -6.37 -8.40 13.22
C TRP A 320 -6.33 -8.99 14.63
N ALA A 321 -6.03 -10.28 14.76
CA ALA A 321 -5.91 -10.96 16.07
C ALA A 321 -4.80 -10.36 16.96
N LEU A 322 -3.76 -9.80 16.37
CA LEU A 322 -2.70 -9.07 17.09
C LEU A 322 -3.05 -7.62 17.41
N GLY A 323 -4.27 -7.18 17.03
CA GLY A 323 -4.82 -5.88 17.43
C GLY A 323 -4.88 -4.83 16.32
N ALA A 324 -4.44 -5.13 15.10
CA ALA A 324 -4.66 -4.22 13.98
C ALA A 324 -6.16 -4.06 13.71
N ARG A 325 -6.61 -2.84 13.42
CA ARG A 325 -7.99 -2.53 13.02
C ARG A 325 -8.16 -2.35 11.53
N GLY A 326 -7.08 -2.51 10.78
CA GLY A 326 -7.04 -2.49 9.33
C GLY A 326 -5.70 -2.97 8.81
N THR A 327 -5.66 -3.31 7.54
CA THR A 327 -4.43 -3.69 6.85
C THR A 327 -4.37 -3.00 5.49
N MET A 328 -3.15 -2.78 4.99
CA MET A 328 -2.96 -2.28 3.63
C MET A 328 -2.23 -3.31 2.78
N ILE A 329 -2.69 -3.51 1.55
CA ILE A 329 -2.02 -4.37 0.57
C ILE A 329 -1.42 -3.55 -0.58
N GLY A 330 -0.11 -3.68 -0.80
CA GLY A 330 0.60 -3.06 -1.92
C GLY A 330 0.83 -4.08 -3.04
N ARG A 331 1.82 -4.95 -2.86
CA ARG A 331 2.25 -5.90 -3.91
C ARG A 331 1.15 -6.86 -4.37
N ALA A 332 0.26 -7.31 -3.49
CA ALA A 332 -0.85 -8.17 -3.88
C ALA A 332 -1.75 -7.51 -4.94
N MET A 333 -2.05 -6.22 -4.77
CA MET A 333 -2.76 -5.41 -5.77
C MET A 333 -1.94 -5.26 -7.05
N VAL A 334 -0.64 -4.89 -6.94
CA VAL A 334 0.24 -4.68 -8.09
C VAL A 334 0.38 -5.94 -8.95
N TYR A 335 0.48 -7.11 -8.33
CA TYR A 335 0.52 -8.39 -9.05
C TYR A 335 -0.80 -8.63 -9.80
N GLY A 336 -1.94 -8.36 -9.16
CA GLY A 336 -3.24 -8.43 -9.84
C GLY A 336 -3.29 -7.50 -11.05
N LEU A 337 -2.90 -6.25 -10.85
CA LEU A 337 -2.90 -5.22 -11.89
C LEU A 337 -2.00 -5.59 -13.08
N GLY A 338 -0.75 -5.98 -12.81
CA GLY A 338 0.21 -6.40 -13.85
C GLY A 338 -0.21 -7.70 -14.55
N ALA A 339 -0.89 -8.59 -13.83
CA ALA A 339 -1.38 -9.84 -14.37
C ALA A 339 -2.57 -9.64 -15.32
N MET A 340 -3.62 -8.91 -14.90
CA MET A 340 -4.91 -8.90 -15.59
C MET A 340 -5.61 -7.53 -15.58
N GLY A 341 -4.92 -6.45 -15.22
CA GLY A 341 -5.52 -5.12 -15.09
C GLY A 341 -6.55 -5.05 -13.96
N GLU A 342 -7.66 -4.36 -14.18
CA GLU A 342 -8.76 -4.21 -13.21
C GLU A 342 -9.28 -5.56 -12.70
N ALA A 343 -9.56 -6.50 -13.60
CA ALA A 343 -10.03 -7.84 -13.25
C ALA A 343 -9.02 -8.60 -12.35
N GLY A 344 -7.72 -8.33 -12.51
CA GLY A 344 -6.69 -8.93 -11.67
C GLY A 344 -6.66 -8.35 -10.27
N VAL A 345 -6.88 -7.03 -10.12
CA VAL A 345 -7.02 -6.40 -8.79
C VAL A 345 -8.27 -6.94 -8.09
N LEU A 346 -9.41 -6.96 -8.77
CA LEU A 346 -10.65 -7.53 -8.23
C LEU A 346 -10.46 -9.00 -7.80
N LYS A 347 -9.75 -9.79 -8.63
CA LYS A 347 -9.44 -11.19 -8.31
C LYS A 347 -8.56 -11.32 -7.06
N ALA A 348 -7.55 -10.46 -6.90
CA ALA A 348 -6.70 -10.44 -5.70
C ALA A 348 -7.53 -10.15 -4.44
N LEU A 349 -8.44 -9.19 -4.50
CA LEU A 349 -9.35 -8.86 -3.40
C LEU A 349 -10.29 -10.01 -3.06
N GLN A 350 -10.86 -10.68 -4.07
CA GLN A 350 -11.73 -11.85 -3.90
C GLN A 350 -10.99 -13.02 -3.25
N ILE A 351 -9.73 -13.29 -3.63
CA ILE A 351 -8.89 -14.34 -3.04
C ILE A 351 -8.70 -14.04 -1.55
N ILE A 352 -8.18 -12.87 -1.21
CA ILE A 352 -7.91 -12.47 0.18
C ILE A 352 -9.18 -12.52 1.02
N HIS A 353 -10.30 -12.02 0.50
CA HIS A 353 -11.59 -12.05 1.21
C HIS A 353 -12.07 -13.47 1.47
N LYS A 354 -12.00 -14.35 0.46
CA LYS A 354 -12.43 -15.75 0.60
C LYS A 354 -11.58 -16.49 1.62
N GLU A 355 -10.26 -16.29 1.57
CA GLU A 355 -9.34 -16.90 2.54
C GLU A 355 -9.59 -16.36 3.95
N LEU A 356 -9.86 -15.06 4.11
CA LEU A 356 -10.20 -14.44 5.40
C LEU A 356 -11.46 -15.04 5.99
N ASP A 357 -12.56 -15.10 5.22
CA ASP A 357 -13.85 -15.65 5.64
C ASP A 357 -13.74 -17.13 6.07
N VAL A 358 -13.07 -17.94 5.25
CA VAL A 358 -12.91 -19.38 5.54
C VAL A 358 -11.99 -19.61 6.73
N THR A 359 -10.90 -18.87 6.84
CA THR A 359 -9.96 -19.02 7.97
C THR A 359 -10.61 -18.58 9.29
N MET A 360 -11.37 -17.48 9.27
CA MET A 360 -12.15 -17.03 10.43
C MET A 360 -13.12 -18.11 10.90
N ALA A 361 -13.82 -18.77 9.96
CA ALA A 361 -14.71 -19.88 10.25
C ALA A 361 -13.98 -21.07 10.88
N PHE A 362 -12.82 -21.47 10.36
CA PHE A 362 -12.01 -22.53 10.96
C PHE A 362 -11.47 -22.18 12.36
N CYS A 363 -11.36 -20.90 12.68
CA CYS A 363 -11.02 -20.42 14.01
C CYS A 363 -12.24 -20.30 14.95
N GLY A 364 -13.47 -20.58 14.46
CA GLY A 364 -14.71 -20.58 15.25
C GLY A 364 -15.34 -19.20 15.43
N HIS A 365 -15.10 -18.25 14.53
CA HIS A 365 -15.68 -16.91 14.57
C HIS A 365 -16.58 -16.62 13.36
N THR A 366 -17.72 -15.99 13.62
CA THR A 366 -18.67 -15.54 12.58
C THR A 366 -18.58 -14.05 12.27
N ASN A 367 -17.89 -13.27 13.13
CA ASN A 367 -17.71 -11.83 12.95
C ASN A 367 -16.25 -11.45 13.20
N ILE A 368 -15.63 -10.76 12.25
CA ILE A 368 -14.24 -10.30 12.37
C ILE A 368 -14.02 -9.44 13.62
N GLN A 369 -15.02 -8.67 14.03
CA GLN A 369 -14.93 -7.78 15.19
C GLN A 369 -14.84 -8.53 16.53
N THR A 370 -15.20 -9.81 16.56
CA THR A 370 -15.09 -10.66 17.76
C THR A 370 -13.80 -11.47 17.79
N VAL A 371 -12.97 -11.37 16.77
CA VAL A 371 -11.69 -12.05 16.69
C VAL A 371 -10.67 -11.33 17.57
N ASP A 372 -9.97 -12.09 18.38
CA ASP A 372 -8.90 -11.65 19.27
C ASP A 372 -7.70 -12.61 19.26
N ARG A 373 -6.71 -12.39 20.13
CA ARG A 373 -5.49 -13.20 20.23
C ARG A 373 -5.74 -14.68 20.58
N SER A 374 -6.92 -15.06 21.07
CA SER A 374 -7.24 -16.45 21.44
C SER A 374 -7.26 -17.41 20.26
N ILE A 375 -7.38 -16.88 19.03
CA ILE A 375 -7.25 -17.70 17.81
C ILE A 375 -5.80 -18.05 17.45
N LEU A 376 -4.81 -17.45 18.14
CA LEU A 376 -3.39 -17.71 17.89
C LEU A 376 -2.84 -18.72 18.91
N LEU A 377 -1.96 -19.62 18.46
CA LEU A 377 -1.29 -20.55 19.37
C LEU A 377 -0.22 -19.81 20.20
N PRO A 378 -0.26 -19.93 21.54
CA PRO A 378 0.74 -19.30 22.40
C PRO A 378 2.17 -19.69 22.02
N GLY A 379 3.11 -18.73 22.11
CA GLY A 379 4.52 -18.93 21.76
C GLY A 379 4.84 -18.92 20.26
N THR A 380 3.84 -18.70 19.39
CA THR A 380 4.04 -18.64 17.93
C THR A 380 3.94 -17.23 17.36
N PHE A 381 3.65 -16.22 18.16
CA PHE A 381 3.48 -14.84 17.74
C PHE A 381 4.23 -13.87 18.66
N PRO A 382 4.61 -12.67 18.15
CA PRO A 382 5.29 -11.67 18.95
C PRO A 382 4.36 -11.13 20.05
N THR A 383 4.90 -10.91 21.25
CA THR A 383 4.14 -10.46 22.44
C THR A 383 4.24 -8.97 22.70
N GLY A 384 5.20 -8.27 22.07
CA GLY A 384 5.42 -6.85 22.25
C GLY A 384 6.18 -6.48 23.53
N ASN A 385 7.00 -7.40 24.04
CA ASN A 385 7.90 -7.15 25.18
C ASN A 385 9.14 -6.41 24.75
#